data_a77110474a98a3505afba86c7d8cbbe6
#
_entry.id   a77110474a98a3505afba86c7d8cbbe6
#
_cell.length_a   1.000
_cell.length_b   1.000
_cell.length_c   1.000
_cell.angle_alpha   90.00
_cell.angle_beta   90.00
_cell.angle_gamma   90.00
#
_symmetry.space_group_name_H-M   'P 1'
#
loop_
_entity.id
_entity.type
_entity.pdbx_description
1 polymer ?
#
loop_
_entity_poly.entity_id
_entity_poly.type
_entity_poly.pdbx_seq_one_letter_code
_entity_poly.pdbx_strand_id
1 'polypeptide(L)'
;MLDGWVKDTFTAAGFTRETYRRGQGPAVIVVHEIPGITPAVTAFANDVVDAGFTVVMPSLVGTPGQQFSNGYMVKSMMKVCVSKEFTNWALNQTSPIIAWLRALARSLHNELGGPGVGAIGMCFSGGFALGMMVDDIMVAPVLSQPSMPFAAGGKERGANLSLSPDDAMVVAQRAAAGCQVLGLRFTGDALVGTRFDSLRELLGDAFIAIELASATKRDHSVLTEQRDEASVQRVITFLQDKLLAPAG
;
A
#
# COMPACT_ATOMS: atom_id res chain seq x y z
N MET A 1 13.01 -2.38 18.95
CA MET A 1 12.92 -3.53 18.00
C MET A 1 11.46 -3.96 18.02
N LEU A 2 10.85 -4.25 16.89
CA LEU A 2 9.47 -4.76 16.86
C LEU A 2 9.48 -6.20 17.39
N ASP A 3 8.72 -6.46 18.45
CA ASP A 3 8.71 -7.77 19.11
C ASP A 3 8.17 -8.85 18.17
N GLY A 4 8.90 -9.99 18.07
CA GLY A 4 8.56 -11.11 17.20
C GLY A 4 8.77 -10.88 15.69
N TRP A 5 9.31 -9.72 15.26
CA TRP A 5 9.64 -9.42 13.88
C TRP A 5 11.15 -9.53 13.63
N VAL A 6 11.52 -10.26 12.61
CA VAL A 6 12.92 -10.38 12.16
C VAL A 6 13.27 -9.16 11.34
N LYS A 7 14.30 -8.42 11.79
CA LYS A 7 14.84 -7.26 11.07
C LYS A 7 15.88 -7.72 10.07
N ASP A 8 15.81 -7.20 8.85
CA ASP A 8 16.79 -7.39 7.78
C ASP A 8 16.93 -6.09 6.96
N THR A 9 17.75 -6.11 5.94
CA THR A 9 17.93 -5.03 4.97
C THR A 9 17.82 -5.57 3.55
N PHE A 10 17.14 -4.83 2.67
CA PHE A 10 17.03 -5.15 1.26
C PHE A 10 17.56 -3.99 0.41
N THR A 11 18.39 -4.32 -0.59
CA THR A 11 19.00 -3.36 -1.52
C THR A 11 18.59 -3.66 -2.94
N ALA A 12 17.95 -2.73 -3.59
CA ALA A 12 17.59 -2.80 -5.01
C ALA A 12 17.33 -1.40 -5.58
N ALA A 13 17.37 -1.23 -6.89
CA ALA A 13 17.01 0.01 -7.59
C ALA A 13 17.65 1.28 -7.00
N GLY A 14 18.87 1.16 -6.46
CA GLY A 14 19.61 2.29 -5.86
C GLY A 14 19.19 2.65 -4.43
N PHE A 15 18.30 1.87 -3.78
CA PHE A 15 17.88 2.10 -2.41
C PHE A 15 18.21 0.92 -1.50
N THR A 16 18.60 1.21 -0.26
CA THR A 16 18.73 0.25 0.84
C THR A 16 17.74 0.63 1.92
N ARG A 17 16.88 -0.31 2.33
CA ARG A 17 15.87 -0.10 3.38
C ARG A 17 15.86 -1.27 4.34
N GLU A 18 15.59 -0.95 5.61
CA GLU A 18 15.26 -1.95 6.62
C GLU A 18 13.92 -2.60 6.29
N THR A 19 13.82 -3.90 6.51
CA THR A 19 12.59 -4.67 6.40
C THR A 19 12.35 -5.44 7.69
N TYR A 20 11.09 -5.65 8.02
CA TYR A 20 10.66 -6.42 9.19
C TYR A 20 9.75 -7.53 8.70
N ARG A 21 10.15 -8.79 8.97
CA ARG A 21 9.48 -10.00 8.47
C ARG A 21 8.94 -10.85 9.60
N ARG A 22 7.72 -11.39 9.41
CA ARG A 22 7.08 -12.35 10.32
C ARG A 22 6.10 -13.24 9.55
N GLY A 23 5.83 -14.45 10.08
CA GLY A 23 4.81 -15.36 9.55
C GLY A 23 5.35 -16.41 8.62
N GLN A 24 4.43 -17.17 8.01
CA GLN A 24 4.68 -18.25 7.05
C GLN A 24 3.59 -18.21 5.96
N GLY A 25 3.85 -18.78 4.79
CA GLY A 25 2.94 -18.79 3.64
C GLY A 25 3.31 -17.77 2.58
N PRO A 26 2.42 -17.48 1.62
CA PRO A 26 2.66 -16.53 0.53
C PRO A 26 3.01 -15.13 1.04
N ALA A 27 3.79 -14.40 0.25
CA ALA A 27 4.27 -13.07 0.65
C ALA A 27 3.18 -12.00 0.56
N VAL A 28 3.10 -11.15 1.59
CA VAL A 28 2.34 -9.90 1.59
C VAL A 28 3.24 -8.76 2.08
N ILE A 29 3.37 -7.71 1.26
CA ILE A 29 4.14 -6.52 1.63
C ILE A 29 3.17 -5.49 2.21
N VAL A 30 3.34 -5.14 3.49
CA VAL A 30 2.56 -4.09 4.16
C VAL A 30 3.39 -2.81 4.22
N VAL A 31 3.04 -1.85 3.36
CA VAL A 31 3.72 -0.55 3.28
C VAL A 31 2.99 0.44 4.15
N HIS A 32 3.69 0.88 5.20
CA HIS A 32 3.13 1.74 6.24
C HIS A 32 2.68 3.11 5.73
N GLU A 33 1.83 3.77 6.51
CA GLU A 33 1.46 5.17 6.38
C GLU A 33 2.44 6.10 7.12
N ILE A 34 2.22 7.43 7.03
CA ILE A 34 2.90 8.40 7.90
C ILE A 34 2.29 8.30 9.32
N PRO A 35 3.13 8.25 10.37
CA PRO A 35 4.55 8.63 10.39
C PRO A 35 5.56 7.49 10.20
N GLY A 36 5.16 6.25 10.00
CA GLY A 36 6.05 5.10 9.89
C GLY A 36 5.41 3.81 10.37
N ILE A 37 6.22 2.80 10.70
CA ILE A 37 5.74 1.54 11.29
C ILE A 37 5.39 1.80 12.76
N THR A 38 4.16 2.29 13.01
CA THR A 38 3.60 2.52 14.35
C THR A 38 3.09 1.21 14.97
N PRO A 39 2.76 1.20 16.29
CA PRO A 39 2.08 0.06 16.89
C PRO A 39 0.76 -0.31 16.18
N ALA A 40 -0.01 0.66 15.68
CA ALA A 40 -1.24 0.40 14.94
C ALA A 40 -0.96 -0.30 13.59
N VAL A 41 0.06 0.13 12.85
CA VAL A 41 0.53 -0.54 11.62
C VAL A 41 1.00 -1.97 11.93
N THR A 42 1.76 -2.15 13.04
CA THR A 42 2.24 -3.47 13.46
C THR A 42 1.09 -4.39 13.86
N ALA A 43 0.06 -3.86 14.55
CA ALA A 43 -1.13 -4.63 14.91
C ALA A 43 -1.85 -5.14 13.65
N PHE A 44 -2.12 -4.27 12.68
CA PHE A 44 -2.71 -4.68 11.40
C PHE A 44 -1.83 -5.71 10.65
N ALA A 45 -0.51 -5.52 10.64
CA ALA A 45 0.40 -6.47 10.03
C ALA A 45 0.37 -7.85 10.72
N ASN A 46 0.17 -7.89 12.05
CA ASN A 46 -0.02 -9.15 12.79
C ASN A 46 -1.32 -9.85 12.39
N ASP A 47 -2.42 -9.13 12.14
CA ASP A 47 -3.66 -9.75 11.64
C ASP A 47 -3.43 -10.45 10.30
N VAL A 48 -2.63 -9.83 9.42
CA VAL A 48 -2.27 -10.44 8.13
C VAL A 48 -1.37 -11.67 8.34
N VAL A 49 -0.44 -11.63 9.30
CA VAL A 49 0.37 -12.81 9.70
C VAL A 49 -0.54 -13.93 10.21
N ASP A 50 -1.46 -13.62 11.11
CA ASP A 50 -2.37 -14.60 11.74
C ASP A 50 -3.35 -15.21 10.72
N ALA A 51 -3.58 -14.51 9.61
CA ALA A 51 -4.36 -15.00 8.46
C ALA A 51 -3.60 -16.00 7.55
N GLY A 52 -2.32 -16.31 7.84
CA GLY A 52 -1.54 -17.35 7.16
C GLY A 52 -0.55 -16.83 6.12
N PHE A 53 -0.06 -15.61 6.26
CA PHE A 53 0.88 -15.00 5.32
C PHE A 53 2.27 -14.76 5.91
N THR A 54 3.28 -14.77 5.05
CA THR A 54 4.57 -14.16 5.35
C THR A 54 4.45 -12.66 5.07
N VAL A 55 4.47 -11.86 6.12
CA VAL A 55 4.38 -10.39 6.01
C VAL A 55 5.76 -9.76 6.05
N VAL A 56 6.00 -8.81 5.16
CA VAL A 56 7.19 -7.97 5.15
C VAL A 56 6.77 -6.50 5.19
N MET A 57 7.24 -5.77 6.22
CA MET A 57 7.05 -4.32 6.36
C MET A 57 8.36 -3.60 6.02
N PRO A 58 8.47 -2.91 4.87
CA PRO A 58 9.61 -2.04 4.60
C PRO A 58 9.52 -0.74 5.42
N SER A 59 10.63 -0.31 6.01
CA SER A 59 10.72 0.97 6.72
C SER A 59 11.13 2.06 5.74
N LEU A 60 10.17 2.80 5.22
CA LEU A 60 10.41 3.86 4.24
C LEU A 60 10.70 5.21 4.93
N VAL A 61 9.97 5.53 5.97
CA VAL A 61 10.16 6.75 6.78
C VAL A 61 9.90 6.46 8.27
N GLY A 62 10.33 7.37 9.11
CA GLY A 62 10.06 7.30 10.55
C GLY A 62 11.01 6.37 11.31
N THR A 63 10.61 6.02 12.52
CA THR A 63 11.31 5.11 13.43
C THR A 63 10.39 3.96 13.77
N PRO A 64 10.71 2.72 13.38
CA PRO A 64 9.87 1.55 13.63
C PRO A 64 9.56 1.36 15.12
N GLY A 65 8.27 1.10 15.42
CA GLY A 65 7.75 0.92 16.78
C GLY A 65 7.50 2.22 17.57
N GLN A 66 7.80 3.39 16.98
CA GLN A 66 7.51 4.65 17.65
C GLN A 66 6.00 4.92 17.65
N GLN A 67 5.49 5.31 18.83
CA GLN A 67 4.09 5.71 19.02
C GLN A 67 3.73 6.92 18.15
N PHE A 68 2.50 6.95 17.66
CA PHE A 68 1.96 8.11 16.94
C PHE A 68 1.97 9.36 17.82
N SER A 69 2.41 10.47 17.25
CA SER A 69 2.25 11.81 17.82
C SER A 69 2.22 12.85 16.70
N ASN A 70 1.57 13.99 16.94
CA ASN A 70 1.51 15.07 15.94
C ASN A 70 2.88 15.57 15.51
N GLY A 71 3.83 15.69 16.46
CA GLY A 71 5.19 16.11 16.16
C GLY A 71 5.95 15.09 15.30
N TYR A 72 5.76 13.80 15.60
CA TYR A 72 6.34 12.71 14.80
C TYR A 72 5.74 12.66 13.40
N MET A 73 4.43 12.84 13.29
CA MET A 73 3.73 12.93 12.00
C MET A 73 4.29 14.06 11.14
N VAL A 74 4.39 15.29 11.68
CA VAL A 74 4.91 16.45 10.94
C VAL A 74 6.34 16.22 10.45
N LYS A 75 7.22 15.68 11.34
CA LYS A 75 8.61 15.37 10.98
C LYS A 75 8.72 14.34 9.85
N SER A 76 7.91 13.30 9.90
CA SER A 76 7.89 12.26 8.87
C SER A 76 7.29 12.78 7.56
N MET A 77 6.22 13.60 7.64
CA MET A 77 5.63 14.29 6.48
C MET A 77 6.66 15.14 5.75
N MET A 78 7.44 15.95 6.48
CA MET A 78 8.49 16.77 5.87
C MET A 78 9.53 15.92 5.14
N LYS A 79 9.94 14.77 5.70
CA LYS A 79 10.85 13.85 5.02
C LYS A 79 10.25 13.31 3.72
N VAL A 80 8.99 12.88 3.74
CA VAL A 80 8.29 12.41 2.54
C VAL A 80 8.23 13.51 1.50
N CYS A 81 7.87 14.74 1.88
CA CYS A 81 7.72 15.86 0.95
C CYS A 81 9.00 16.26 0.22
N VAL A 82 10.18 16.11 0.83
CA VAL A 82 11.46 16.49 0.21
C VAL A 82 12.19 15.34 -0.45
N SER A 83 11.76 14.10 -0.22
CA SER A 83 12.42 12.92 -0.77
C SER A 83 12.05 12.72 -2.24
N LYS A 84 13.08 12.67 -3.11
CA LYS A 84 12.92 12.42 -4.54
C LYS A 84 12.42 11.00 -4.86
N GLU A 85 12.60 10.07 -3.95
CA GLU A 85 12.19 8.66 -4.13
C GLU A 85 10.67 8.46 -4.16
N PHE A 86 9.90 9.39 -3.56
CA PHE A 86 8.43 9.33 -3.52
C PHE A 86 7.73 10.17 -4.59
N THR A 87 8.46 10.97 -5.38
CA THR A 87 7.92 11.84 -6.47
C THR A 87 6.67 12.64 -6.10
N ASN A 88 6.64 13.20 -4.90
CA ASN A 88 5.44 13.83 -4.32
C ASN A 88 4.88 15.00 -5.12
N TRP A 89 5.73 15.67 -5.90
CA TRP A 89 5.41 16.88 -6.65
C TRP A 89 5.17 16.63 -8.13
N ALA A 90 5.53 15.46 -8.63
CA ALA A 90 5.31 15.08 -10.01
C ALA A 90 3.91 14.49 -10.21
N LEU A 91 3.30 14.78 -11.36
CA LEU A 91 2.08 14.16 -11.82
C LEU A 91 2.40 13.15 -12.91
N ASN A 92 1.60 12.10 -13.04
CA ASN A 92 1.74 11.08 -14.08
C ASN A 92 3.15 10.46 -14.13
N GLN A 93 3.75 10.26 -12.98
CA GLN A 93 5.05 9.59 -12.83
C GLN A 93 4.98 8.55 -11.73
N THR A 94 5.53 7.38 -12.02
CA THR A 94 5.69 6.31 -11.04
C THR A 94 6.85 6.65 -10.11
N SER A 95 6.62 6.55 -8.81
CA SER A 95 7.65 6.83 -7.80
C SER A 95 8.81 5.86 -7.89
N PRO A 96 10.08 6.32 -7.83
CA PRO A 96 11.26 5.44 -7.91
C PRO A 96 11.28 4.31 -6.88
N ILE A 97 10.72 4.54 -5.68
CA ILE A 97 10.61 3.53 -4.63
C ILE A 97 9.78 2.31 -5.06
N ILE A 98 8.86 2.48 -6.02
CA ILE A 98 8.05 1.37 -6.53
C ILE A 98 8.94 0.33 -7.25
N ALA A 99 9.99 0.74 -7.95
CA ALA A 99 10.95 -0.18 -8.54
C ALA A 99 11.66 -1.04 -7.47
N TRP A 100 11.97 -0.44 -6.32
CA TRP A 100 12.52 -1.15 -5.16
C TRP A 100 11.51 -2.14 -4.58
N LEU A 101 10.23 -1.72 -4.39
CA LEU A 101 9.16 -2.57 -3.89
C LEU A 101 8.88 -3.76 -4.83
N ARG A 102 8.90 -3.54 -6.15
CA ARG A 102 8.78 -4.60 -7.15
C ARG A 102 9.94 -5.59 -7.06
N ALA A 103 11.18 -5.12 -6.88
CA ALA A 103 12.32 -6.01 -6.68
C ALA A 103 12.21 -6.82 -5.38
N LEU A 104 11.72 -6.22 -4.29
CA LEU A 104 11.42 -6.91 -3.03
C LEU A 104 10.35 -7.99 -3.26
N ALA A 105 9.27 -7.66 -3.95
CA ALA A 105 8.20 -8.61 -4.26
C ALA A 105 8.70 -9.81 -5.06
N ARG A 106 9.52 -9.58 -6.10
CA ARG A 106 10.15 -10.66 -6.88
C ARG A 106 11.05 -11.54 -6.03
N SER A 107 11.87 -10.94 -5.16
CA SER A 107 12.75 -11.69 -4.25
C SER A 107 11.94 -12.59 -3.32
N LEU A 108 10.88 -12.06 -2.72
CA LEU A 108 9.99 -12.82 -1.84
C LEU A 108 9.24 -13.94 -2.58
N HIS A 109 8.74 -13.65 -3.78
CA HIS A 109 8.05 -14.65 -4.59
C HIS A 109 8.99 -15.80 -4.99
N ASN A 110 10.22 -15.50 -5.38
CA ASN A 110 11.23 -16.52 -5.71
C ASN A 110 11.60 -17.40 -4.50
N GLU A 111 11.60 -16.82 -3.30
CA GLU A 111 11.91 -17.53 -2.05
C GLU A 111 10.74 -18.39 -1.56
N LEU A 112 9.52 -17.83 -1.55
CA LEU A 112 8.37 -18.42 -0.89
C LEU A 112 7.43 -19.16 -1.84
N GLY A 113 7.49 -18.86 -3.15
CA GLY A 113 6.59 -19.42 -4.14
C GLY A 113 5.16 -18.95 -4.02
N GLY A 114 4.22 -19.79 -4.42
CA GLY A 114 2.78 -19.50 -4.40
C GLY A 114 2.29 -18.83 -5.70
N PRO A 115 1.01 -18.42 -5.76
CA PRO A 115 0.40 -17.87 -6.98
C PRO A 115 0.88 -16.44 -7.30
N GLY A 116 1.52 -15.76 -6.34
CA GLY A 116 2.03 -14.42 -6.47
C GLY A 116 2.24 -13.75 -5.11
N VAL A 117 2.24 -12.42 -5.11
CA VAL A 117 2.47 -11.58 -3.94
C VAL A 117 1.30 -10.62 -3.73
N GLY A 118 0.92 -10.39 -2.47
CA GLY A 118 0.03 -9.31 -2.07
C GLY A 118 0.81 -8.05 -1.68
N ALA A 119 0.21 -6.89 -1.88
CA ALA A 119 0.73 -5.64 -1.34
C ALA A 119 -0.39 -4.76 -0.81
N ILE A 120 -0.18 -4.18 0.37
CA ILE A 120 -1.08 -3.23 0.99
C ILE A 120 -0.33 -1.93 1.15
N GLY A 121 -0.78 -0.87 0.48
CA GLY A 121 -0.29 0.48 0.68
C GLY A 121 -1.31 1.31 1.45
N MET A 122 -0.85 2.19 2.34
CA MET A 122 -1.69 3.02 3.19
C MET A 122 -1.28 4.49 3.11
N CYS A 123 -2.23 5.40 3.00
CA CYS A 123 -2.00 6.85 2.95
C CYS A 123 -1.02 7.24 1.82
N PHE A 124 0.14 7.79 2.15
CA PHE A 124 1.14 8.20 1.15
C PHE A 124 1.63 7.04 0.29
N SER A 125 1.67 5.85 0.82
CA SER A 125 2.04 4.63 0.11
C SER A 125 0.84 3.92 -0.55
N GLY A 126 -0.38 4.42 -0.34
CA GLY A 126 -1.62 3.78 -0.80
C GLY A 126 -1.65 3.46 -2.30
N GLY A 127 -1.04 4.31 -3.13
CA GLY A 127 -0.91 4.07 -4.56
C GLY A 127 0.24 3.15 -4.97
N PHE A 128 1.16 2.80 -4.05
CA PHE A 128 2.34 2.01 -4.43
C PHE A 128 1.99 0.59 -4.86
N ALA A 129 1.00 -0.04 -4.20
CA ALA A 129 0.51 -1.35 -4.59
C ALA A 129 -0.03 -1.38 -6.03
N LEU A 130 -0.65 -0.27 -6.50
CA LEU A 130 -1.09 -0.13 -7.88
C LEU A 130 0.10 -0.09 -8.85
N GLY A 131 1.15 0.69 -8.52
CA GLY A 131 2.37 0.73 -9.34
C GLY A 131 3.16 -0.59 -9.33
N MET A 132 3.03 -1.38 -8.27
CA MET A 132 3.60 -2.74 -8.22
C MET A 132 2.83 -3.72 -9.13
N MET A 133 1.57 -3.45 -9.45
CA MET A 133 0.73 -4.26 -10.32
C MET A 133 1.24 -4.33 -11.77
N VAL A 134 2.24 -3.55 -12.15
CA VAL A 134 2.95 -3.69 -13.43
C VAL A 134 3.63 -5.05 -13.56
N ASP A 135 4.08 -5.66 -12.45
CA ASP A 135 4.63 -7.02 -12.42
C ASP A 135 3.48 -8.04 -12.31
N ASP A 136 3.56 -9.11 -13.10
CA ASP A 136 2.55 -10.18 -13.15
C ASP A 136 2.39 -10.96 -11.84
N ILE A 137 3.46 -11.05 -11.05
CA ILE A 137 3.44 -11.66 -9.72
C ILE A 137 2.59 -10.89 -8.69
N MET A 138 2.28 -9.60 -8.94
CA MET A 138 1.41 -8.82 -8.06
C MET A 138 -0.05 -9.17 -8.34
N VAL A 139 -0.64 -10.04 -7.54
CA VAL A 139 -1.98 -10.59 -7.76
C VAL A 139 -3.03 -10.09 -6.76
N ALA A 140 -2.61 -9.47 -5.66
CA ALA A 140 -3.49 -8.96 -4.61
C ALA A 140 -3.11 -7.53 -4.16
N PRO A 141 -3.28 -6.52 -5.03
CA PRO A 141 -3.01 -5.13 -4.68
C PRO A 141 -4.17 -4.52 -3.86
N VAL A 142 -3.82 -3.91 -2.72
CA VAL A 142 -4.76 -3.22 -1.81
C VAL A 142 -4.30 -1.77 -1.60
N LEU A 143 -5.20 -0.83 -1.83
CA LEU A 143 -5.00 0.60 -1.72
C LEU A 143 -5.86 1.16 -0.59
N SER A 144 -5.29 1.35 0.59
CA SER A 144 -6.01 1.99 1.70
C SER A 144 -5.74 3.49 1.70
N GLN A 145 -6.80 4.30 1.65
CA GLN A 145 -6.80 5.77 1.62
C GLN A 145 -5.61 6.39 0.83
N PRO A 146 -5.45 6.10 -0.48
CA PRO A 146 -4.31 6.58 -1.26
C PRO A 146 -4.29 8.10 -1.33
N SER A 147 -3.19 8.74 -0.89
CA SER A 147 -3.12 10.19 -0.67
C SER A 147 -1.99 10.87 -1.44
N MET A 148 -1.24 10.13 -2.27
CA MET A 148 -0.15 10.67 -3.08
C MET A 148 -0.52 10.78 -4.57
N PRO A 149 -0.07 11.82 -5.26
CA PRO A 149 0.56 13.04 -4.74
C PRO A 149 -0.43 13.80 -3.85
N PHE A 150 0.06 14.50 -2.83
CA PHE A 150 -0.85 15.19 -1.90
C PHE A 150 -1.82 16.11 -2.66
N ALA A 151 -3.12 16.02 -2.34
CA ALA A 151 -4.20 16.74 -3.02
C ALA A 151 -4.12 18.27 -2.86
N ALA A 152 -3.29 18.76 -1.93
CA ALA A 152 -3.00 20.18 -1.79
C ALA A 152 -2.38 20.74 -3.09
N GLY A 153 -3.11 21.59 -3.80
CA GLY A 153 -2.66 22.18 -5.08
C GLY A 153 -3.56 21.92 -6.28
N GLY A 154 -4.78 21.41 -6.07
CA GLY A 154 -5.80 21.39 -7.13
C GLY A 154 -6.40 20.01 -7.44
N LYS A 155 -7.46 20.05 -8.26
CA LYS A 155 -8.26 18.85 -8.61
C LYS A 155 -7.42 17.77 -9.31
N GLU A 156 -6.49 18.16 -10.20
CA GLU A 156 -5.63 17.22 -10.91
C GLU A 156 -4.77 16.37 -9.97
N ARG A 157 -4.24 16.99 -8.91
CA ARG A 157 -3.47 16.25 -7.90
C ARG A 157 -4.33 15.27 -7.11
N GLY A 158 -5.56 15.67 -6.79
CA GLY A 158 -6.53 14.82 -6.09
C GLY A 158 -7.03 13.64 -6.92
N ALA A 159 -6.93 13.71 -8.25
CA ALA A 159 -7.29 12.64 -9.18
C ALA A 159 -6.10 11.74 -9.57
N ASN A 160 -4.86 12.21 -9.38
CA ASN A 160 -3.66 11.56 -9.90
C ASN A 160 -3.36 10.25 -9.16
N LEU A 161 -3.09 9.18 -9.91
CA LEU A 161 -2.82 7.84 -9.38
C LEU A 161 -1.32 7.55 -9.19
N SER A 162 -0.44 8.53 -9.44
CA SER A 162 1.03 8.38 -9.35
C SER A 162 1.58 7.25 -10.22
N LEU A 163 1.02 7.09 -11.41
CA LEU A 163 1.50 6.17 -12.44
C LEU A 163 2.01 6.97 -13.64
N SER A 164 3.08 6.48 -14.28
CA SER A 164 3.44 6.92 -15.61
C SER A 164 2.39 6.46 -16.64
N PRO A 165 2.27 7.10 -17.80
CA PRO A 165 1.33 6.64 -18.84
C PRO A 165 1.54 5.18 -19.25
N ASP A 166 2.80 4.75 -19.35
CA ASP A 166 3.14 3.37 -19.70
C ASP A 166 2.72 2.38 -18.59
N ASP A 167 2.98 2.72 -17.31
CA ASP A 167 2.56 1.89 -16.19
C ASP A 167 1.03 1.84 -16.07
N ALA A 168 0.33 2.96 -16.30
CA ALA A 168 -1.12 3.00 -16.29
C ALA A 168 -1.72 2.09 -17.38
N MET A 169 -1.13 2.05 -18.56
CA MET A 169 -1.55 1.16 -19.64
C MET A 169 -1.39 -0.32 -19.25
N VAL A 170 -0.25 -0.70 -18.66
CA VAL A 170 -0.02 -2.07 -18.19
C VAL A 170 -1.01 -2.44 -17.09
N VAL A 171 -1.24 -1.54 -16.12
CA VAL A 171 -2.20 -1.75 -15.02
C VAL A 171 -3.62 -1.96 -15.58
N ALA A 172 -4.06 -1.13 -16.55
CA ALA A 172 -5.36 -1.30 -17.20
C ALA A 172 -5.48 -2.64 -17.95
N GLN A 173 -4.44 -3.06 -18.66
CA GLN A 173 -4.38 -4.37 -19.34
C GLN A 173 -4.51 -5.53 -18.33
N ARG A 174 -3.83 -5.47 -17.20
CA ARG A 174 -3.92 -6.48 -16.15
C ARG A 174 -5.29 -6.50 -15.48
N ALA A 175 -5.90 -5.34 -15.26
CA ALA A 175 -7.27 -5.24 -14.75
C ALA A 175 -8.26 -5.90 -15.72
N ALA A 176 -8.16 -5.59 -17.01
CA ALA A 176 -8.96 -6.23 -18.07
C ALA A 176 -8.75 -7.75 -18.16
N ALA A 177 -7.56 -8.25 -17.80
CA ALA A 177 -7.24 -9.66 -17.68
C ALA A 177 -7.70 -10.31 -16.36
N GLY A 178 -8.44 -9.57 -15.50
CA GLY A 178 -9.05 -10.09 -14.27
C GLY A 178 -8.24 -9.89 -12.98
N CYS A 179 -7.11 -9.18 -13.01
CA CYS A 179 -6.40 -8.82 -11.79
C CYS A 179 -7.17 -7.71 -11.04
N GLN A 180 -7.86 -8.09 -9.98
CA GLN A 180 -8.66 -7.18 -9.17
C GLN A 180 -7.82 -6.33 -8.22
N VAL A 181 -8.29 -5.12 -7.94
CA VAL A 181 -7.70 -4.16 -7.01
C VAL A 181 -8.71 -3.81 -5.92
N LEU A 182 -8.32 -3.96 -4.65
CA LEU A 182 -9.16 -3.55 -3.52
C LEU A 182 -8.77 -2.13 -3.08
N GLY A 183 -9.74 -1.22 -3.02
CA GLY A 183 -9.57 0.14 -2.51
C GLY A 183 -10.43 0.41 -1.29
N LEU A 184 -9.88 1.11 -0.28
CA LEU A 184 -10.60 1.49 0.94
C LEU A 184 -10.42 2.98 1.22
N ARG A 185 -11.50 3.66 1.62
CA ARG A 185 -11.44 5.06 2.08
C ARG A 185 -12.63 5.42 2.97
N PHE A 186 -12.48 6.48 3.73
CA PHE A 186 -13.60 7.26 4.23
C PHE A 186 -14.09 8.24 3.16
N THR A 187 -15.41 8.40 2.99
CA THR A 187 -16.01 9.24 1.92
C THR A 187 -15.71 10.72 2.08
N GLY A 188 -15.52 11.19 3.32
CA GLY A 188 -15.17 12.58 3.64
C GLY A 188 -13.67 12.88 3.66
N ASP A 189 -12.81 11.92 3.33
CA ASP A 189 -11.37 12.09 3.35
C ASP A 189 -10.87 12.95 2.18
N ALA A 190 -10.55 14.21 2.49
CA ALA A 190 -10.08 15.17 1.51
C ALA A 190 -8.66 14.85 0.96
N LEU A 191 -7.85 14.06 1.67
CA LEU A 191 -6.51 13.68 1.21
C LEU A 191 -6.57 12.66 0.07
N VAL A 192 -7.59 11.82 0.04
CA VAL A 192 -7.83 10.89 -1.07
C VAL A 192 -8.31 11.63 -2.32
N GLY A 193 -9.03 12.73 -2.17
CA GLY A 193 -9.56 13.49 -3.29
C GLY A 193 -10.52 12.67 -4.15
N THR A 194 -10.37 12.76 -5.47
CA THR A 194 -11.20 12.04 -6.48
C THR A 194 -10.49 10.81 -7.05
N ARG A 195 -9.46 10.26 -6.36
CA ARG A 195 -8.70 9.10 -6.86
C ARG A 195 -9.55 7.85 -7.06
N PHE A 196 -10.61 7.68 -6.27
CA PHE A 196 -11.51 6.54 -6.45
C PHE A 196 -12.28 6.60 -7.77
N ASP A 197 -12.59 7.82 -8.26
CA ASP A 197 -13.20 7.98 -9.57
C ASP A 197 -12.19 7.64 -10.68
N SER A 198 -10.95 8.12 -10.55
CA SER A 198 -9.85 7.75 -11.46
C SER A 198 -9.53 6.25 -11.44
N LEU A 199 -9.63 5.59 -10.27
CA LEU A 199 -9.45 4.13 -10.17
C LEU A 199 -10.59 3.39 -10.85
N ARG A 200 -11.85 3.84 -10.73
CA ARG A 200 -12.98 3.27 -11.46
C ARG A 200 -12.82 3.43 -12.96
N GLU A 201 -12.36 4.59 -13.42
CA GLU A 201 -12.10 4.86 -14.83
C GLU A 201 -10.99 3.95 -15.38
N LEU A 202 -9.89 3.78 -14.64
CA LEU A 202 -8.73 2.99 -15.08
C LEU A 202 -8.98 1.49 -15.04
N LEU A 203 -9.67 0.99 -14.01
CA LEU A 203 -9.74 -0.44 -13.67
C LEU A 203 -11.10 -1.08 -13.99
N GLY A 204 -12.15 -0.27 -14.22
CA GLY A 204 -13.50 -0.78 -14.46
C GLY A 204 -13.99 -1.72 -13.35
N ASP A 205 -14.55 -2.85 -13.74
CA ASP A 205 -15.11 -3.87 -12.83
C ASP A 205 -14.04 -4.60 -11.99
N ALA A 206 -12.77 -4.45 -12.33
CA ALA A 206 -11.67 -4.99 -11.53
C ALA A 206 -11.43 -4.18 -10.24
N PHE A 207 -11.99 -2.97 -10.11
CA PHE A 207 -11.86 -2.16 -8.91
C PHE A 207 -12.96 -2.46 -7.89
N ILE A 208 -12.58 -3.03 -6.77
CA ILE A 208 -13.46 -3.30 -5.62
C ILE A 208 -13.31 -2.14 -4.63
N ALA A 209 -14.30 -1.26 -4.56
CA ALA A 209 -14.28 -0.10 -3.67
C ALA A 209 -15.03 -0.37 -2.36
N ILE A 210 -14.36 -0.10 -1.23
CA ILE A 210 -14.96 -0.02 0.11
C ILE A 210 -14.93 1.44 0.55
N GLU A 211 -16.13 2.03 0.66
CA GLU A 211 -16.29 3.44 1.00
C GLU A 211 -17.09 3.56 2.29
N LEU A 212 -16.42 3.98 3.35
CA LEU A 212 -16.98 4.13 4.69
C LEU A 212 -17.52 5.54 4.90
N ALA A 213 -18.65 5.66 5.57
CA ALA A 213 -19.15 6.97 5.98
C ALA A 213 -18.17 7.62 6.96
N SER A 214 -17.79 8.87 6.72
CA SER A 214 -16.97 9.63 7.65
C SER A 214 -17.79 10.10 8.84
N ALA A 215 -17.33 9.84 10.04
CA ALA A 215 -17.87 10.45 11.26
C ALA A 215 -17.36 11.88 11.42
N THR A 216 -16.11 12.13 10.98
CA THR A 216 -15.47 13.46 11.01
C THR A 216 -14.71 13.73 9.71
N LYS A 217 -14.35 15.01 9.47
CA LYS A 217 -13.49 15.39 8.34
C LYS A 217 -12.03 14.95 8.49
N ARG A 218 -11.68 14.29 9.59
CA ARG A 218 -10.32 13.84 9.90
C ARG A 218 -10.16 12.34 9.78
N ASP A 219 -11.26 11.62 9.49
CA ASP A 219 -11.22 10.17 9.32
C ASP A 219 -10.41 9.85 8.06
N HIS A 220 -9.35 9.05 8.26
CA HIS A 220 -8.36 8.79 7.22
C HIS A 220 -7.86 7.33 7.25
N SER A 221 -7.28 6.88 8.37
CA SER A 221 -6.51 5.63 8.48
C SER A 221 -7.40 4.42 8.73
N VAL A 222 -8.03 3.87 7.68
CA VAL A 222 -9.08 2.81 7.75
C VAL A 222 -8.60 1.54 8.43
N LEU A 223 -7.34 1.14 8.23
CA LEU A 223 -6.80 -0.14 8.72
C LEU A 223 -6.04 -0.01 10.03
N THR A 224 -5.80 1.22 10.52
CA THR A 224 -4.90 1.51 11.64
C THR A 224 -5.55 2.44 12.67
N GLU A 225 -5.31 3.77 12.62
CA GLU A 225 -5.71 4.71 13.68
C GLU A 225 -7.25 4.90 13.80
N GLN A 226 -8.00 4.88 12.70
CA GLN A 226 -9.47 4.86 12.68
C GLN A 226 -9.98 3.48 12.21
N ARG A 227 -9.38 2.44 12.77
CA ARG A 227 -9.52 1.07 12.36
C ARG A 227 -10.99 0.62 12.28
N ASP A 228 -11.38 0.14 11.09
CA ASP A 228 -12.67 -0.51 10.83
C ASP A 228 -12.46 -2.02 10.68
N GLU A 229 -12.97 -2.81 11.64
CA GLU A 229 -12.75 -4.25 11.67
C GLU A 229 -13.35 -4.98 10.47
N ALA A 230 -14.48 -4.50 9.95
CA ALA A 230 -15.10 -5.09 8.77
C ALA A 230 -14.20 -4.90 7.54
N SER A 231 -13.57 -3.74 7.41
CA SER A 231 -12.60 -3.45 6.35
C SER A 231 -11.34 -4.31 6.48
N VAL A 232 -10.83 -4.50 7.71
CA VAL A 232 -9.69 -5.40 7.96
C VAL A 232 -10.02 -6.81 7.49
N GLN A 233 -11.20 -7.34 7.88
CA GLN A 233 -11.67 -8.67 7.48
C GLN A 233 -11.82 -8.79 5.94
N ARG A 234 -12.29 -7.73 5.27
CA ARG A 234 -12.41 -7.71 3.81
C ARG A 234 -11.04 -7.75 3.12
N VAL A 235 -10.04 -7.04 3.66
CA VAL A 235 -8.66 -7.12 3.17
C VAL A 235 -8.11 -8.53 3.33
N ILE A 236 -8.27 -9.14 4.51
CA ILE A 236 -7.82 -10.51 4.79
C ILE A 236 -8.48 -11.51 3.82
N THR A 237 -9.80 -11.46 3.67
CA THR A 237 -10.53 -12.33 2.74
C THR A 237 -10.02 -12.15 1.30
N PHE A 238 -9.84 -10.89 0.85
CA PHE A 238 -9.31 -10.63 -0.49
C PHE A 238 -7.92 -11.23 -0.69
N LEU A 239 -7.02 -11.11 0.28
CA LEU A 239 -5.70 -11.73 0.23
C LEU A 239 -5.79 -13.26 0.18
N GLN A 240 -6.64 -13.87 1.01
CA GLN A 240 -6.85 -15.32 1.07
C GLN A 240 -7.38 -15.85 -0.27
N ASP A 241 -8.39 -15.19 -0.84
CA ASP A 241 -8.97 -15.56 -2.13
C ASP A 241 -7.94 -15.54 -3.28
N LYS A 242 -6.96 -14.62 -3.21
CA LYS A 242 -5.95 -14.46 -4.27
C LYS A 242 -4.67 -15.28 -4.05
N LEU A 243 -4.33 -15.59 -2.80
CA LEU A 243 -3.02 -16.13 -2.47
C LEU A 243 -3.06 -17.51 -1.82
N LEU A 244 -4.18 -17.91 -1.20
CA LEU A 244 -4.34 -19.19 -0.52
C LEU A 244 -5.34 -20.14 -1.21
N ALA A 245 -6.16 -19.61 -2.14
CA ALA A 245 -7.04 -20.47 -2.92
C ALA A 245 -6.21 -21.50 -3.72
N PRO A 246 -6.63 -22.78 -3.79
CA PRO A 246 -5.94 -23.74 -4.64
C PRO A 246 -5.93 -23.22 -6.08
N ALA A 247 -4.78 -23.37 -6.76
CA ALA A 247 -4.70 -23.09 -8.19
C ALA A 247 -5.71 -23.98 -8.91
N GLY A 248 -6.71 -23.34 -9.54
CA GLY A 248 -7.76 -24.03 -10.29
C GLY A 248 -7.23 -24.71 -11.53
#